data_77650c362b6eedb88be17452ad31973c
#
_entry.id   77650c362b6eedb88be17452ad31973c
#
_cell.length_a   1.000
_cell.length_b   1.000
_cell.length_c   1.000
_cell.angle_alpha   90.00
_cell.angle_beta   90.00
_cell.angle_gamma   90.00
#
_symmetry.space_group_name_H-M   'P 1'
#
loop_
_entity.id
_entity.type
_entity.pdbx_description
1 polymer ?
#
loop_
_entity_poly.entity_id
_entity_poly.type
_entity_poly.pdbx_seq_one_letter_code
_entity_poly.pdbx_strand_id
1 'polypeptide(L)'
;VDHRLWDQWAAALARSWDEHGMTRFPIWAPDMPGAGESTIPSDEASGGKDADGTFPHALDRMADAYVDMIREAGHEKAIWVGLSMGGYLILDIQRLHPEAVAGLALCDTKGDADSAAMRGRRIAIADECEATGTHDPVMGFAVANETDSSIKQSAEYARQFTLWINEQPTAGIAWRERMAAGRPDLNDVLAKVSAPSAVICGDKDPSSPPEVMGPVADAMTGTTVDFTVISDCGHFSAYEHSEAVAEALRQLVRRIQ
;
A
#
# COMPACT_ATOMS: atom_id res chain seq x y z
N VAL A 1 2.85 9.81 -2.12
CA VAL A 1 2.41 10.27 -0.78
C VAL A 1 3.17 9.50 0.29
N ASP A 2 3.12 9.94 1.55
CA ASP A 2 3.84 9.44 2.72
C ASP A 2 2.89 9.01 3.84
N HIS A 3 3.42 8.79 5.06
CA HIS A 3 2.67 8.33 6.22
C HIS A 3 1.43 9.17 6.55
N ARG A 4 1.38 10.45 6.18
CA ARG A 4 0.24 11.36 6.44
C ARG A 4 -1.07 10.87 5.82
N LEU A 5 -0.99 10.00 4.82
CA LEU A 5 -2.15 9.30 4.27
C LEU A 5 -2.96 8.55 5.34
N TRP A 6 -2.26 8.06 6.38
CA TRP A 6 -2.82 7.20 7.41
C TRP A 6 -3.30 7.94 8.66
N ASP A 7 -3.04 9.26 8.81
CA ASP A 7 -3.30 10.00 10.04
C ASP A 7 -4.77 9.95 10.46
N GLN A 8 -5.69 10.22 9.54
CA GLN A 8 -7.12 10.22 9.82
C GLN A 8 -7.62 8.81 10.12
N TRP A 9 -7.15 7.82 9.37
CA TRP A 9 -7.47 6.42 9.59
C TRP A 9 -6.98 5.91 10.96
N ALA A 10 -5.75 6.22 11.34
CA ALA A 10 -5.20 5.82 12.63
C ALA A 10 -5.99 6.42 13.80
N ALA A 11 -6.38 7.69 13.66
CA ALA A 11 -7.24 8.35 14.64
C ALA A 11 -8.65 7.72 14.72
N ALA A 12 -9.23 7.36 13.57
CA ALA A 12 -10.52 6.68 13.50
C ALA A 12 -10.47 5.29 14.13
N LEU A 13 -9.43 4.51 13.83
CA LEU A 13 -9.25 3.18 14.41
C LEU A 13 -9.05 3.25 15.93
N ALA A 14 -8.25 4.20 16.41
CA ALA A 14 -8.04 4.39 17.85
C ALA A 14 -9.35 4.74 18.58
N ARG A 15 -10.18 5.62 18.01
CA ARG A 15 -11.51 5.92 18.56
C ARG A 15 -12.40 4.68 18.58
N SER A 16 -12.43 3.94 17.48
CA SER A 16 -13.25 2.73 17.37
C SER A 16 -12.85 1.66 18.40
N TRP A 17 -11.56 1.49 18.69
CA TRP A 17 -11.12 0.59 19.76
C TRP A 17 -11.63 1.01 21.14
N ASP A 18 -11.57 2.31 21.48
CA ASP A 18 -12.07 2.83 22.75
C ASP A 18 -13.58 2.61 22.90
N GLU A 19 -14.34 2.96 21.87
CA GLU A 19 -15.79 2.82 21.86
C GLU A 19 -16.26 1.36 22.04
N HIS A 20 -15.46 0.39 21.59
CA HIS A 20 -15.77 -1.03 21.69
C HIS A 20 -15.00 -1.76 22.82
N GLY A 21 -14.25 -1.04 23.65
CA GLY A 21 -13.50 -1.61 24.77
C GLY A 21 -12.40 -2.60 24.34
N MET A 22 -11.83 -2.42 23.16
CA MET A 22 -10.76 -3.26 22.63
C MET A 22 -9.39 -2.84 23.16
N THR A 23 -8.47 -3.80 23.26
CA THR A 23 -7.07 -3.49 23.54
C THR A 23 -6.45 -2.76 22.37
N ARG A 24 -5.79 -1.61 22.64
CA ARG A 24 -5.07 -0.88 21.61
C ARG A 24 -3.73 -1.53 21.30
N PHE A 25 -3.42 -1.67 20.04
CA PHE A 25 -2.07 -1.93 19.55
C PHE A 25 -1.34 -0.62 19.20
N PRO A 26 -0.01 -0.57 19.29
CA PRO A 26 0.73 0.54 18.68
C PRO A 26 0.51 0.51 17.16
N ILE A 27 0.26 1.69 16.59
CA ILE A 27 0.12 1.87 15.14
C ILE A 27 1.37 2.54 14.61
N TRP A 28 2.01 1.93 13.63
CA TRP A 28 3.18 2.47 12.95
C TRP A 28 2.86 2.65 11.46
N ALA A 29 3.18 3.81 10.93
CA ALA A 29 3.04 4.15 9.51
C ALA A 29 4.38 4.67 8.98
N PRO A 30 5.38 3.80 8.77
CA PRO A 30 6.68 4.24 8.27
C PRO A 30 6.58 4.69 6.82
N ASP A 31 7.35 5.72 6.48
CA ASP A 31 7.50 6.15 5.10
C ASP A 31 8.25 5.09 4.29
N MET A 32 7.76 4.77 3.11
CA MET A 32 8.51 3.93 2.17
C MET A 32 9.82 4.61 1.76
N PRO A 33 10.85 3.86 1.37
CA PRO A 33 12.09 4.45 0.87
C PRO A 33 11.85 5.55 -0.16
N GLY A 34 12.47 6.71 0.07
CA GLY A 34 12.31 7.89 -0.76
C GLY A 34 10.94 8.59 -0.68
N ALA A 35 10.10 8.27 0.32
CA ALA A 35 8.93 9.05 0.66
C ALA A 35 9.18 9.85 1.95
N GLY A 36 8.54 11.02 2.07
CA GLY A 36 8.68 11.85 3.25
C GLY A 36 10.15 12.11 3.60
N GLU A 37 10.56 11.75 4.82
CA GLU A 37 11.95 11.88 5.28
C GLU A 37 12.76 10.57 5.14
N SER A 38 12.15 9.50 4.59
CA SER A 38 12.83 8.21 4.43
C SER A 38 13.90 8.28 3.34
N THR A 39 15.08 7.76 3.63
CA THR A 39 16.20 7.77 2.70
C THR A 39 15.96 6.87 1.49
N ILE A 40 16.59 7.21 0.36
CA ILE A 40 16.58 6.37 -0.84
C ILE A 40 17.74 5.38 -0.73
N PRO A 41 17.50 4.06 -0.80
CA PRO A 41 18.56 3.07 -0.80
C PRO A 41 19.44 3.19 -2.04
N SER A 42 20.73 2.86 -1.92
CA SER A 42 21.62 2.71 -3.08
C SER A 42 21.14 1.55 -3.98
N ASP A 43 21.62 1.52 -5.23
CA ASP A 43 21.33 0.40 -6.15
C ASP A 43 21.74 -0.94 -5.54
N GLU A 44 22.88 -1.00 -4.85
CA GLU A 44 23.37 -2.20 -4.16
C GLU A 44 22.46 -2.61 -3.00
N ALA A 45 22.04 -1.65 -2.15
CA ALA A 45 21.11 -1.89 -1.05
C ALA A 45 19.72 -2.30 -1.54
N SER A 46 19.33 -1.87 -2.75
CA SER A 46 18.10 -2.28 -3.44
C SER A 46 18.17 -3.68 -4.06
N GLY A 47 19.31 -4.37 -3.95
CA GLY A 47 19.54 -5.69 -4.53
C GLY A 47 20.01 -5.67 -5.98
N GLY A 48 20.42 -4.50 -6.49
CA GLY A 48 20.89 -4.29 -7.85
C GLY A 48 19.81 -3.76 -8.79
N LYS A 49 20.26 -3.04 -9.81
CA LYS A 49 19.40 -2.48 -10.88
C LYS A 49 19.61 -3.28 -12.15
N ASP A 50 18.54 -3.79 -12.72
CA ASP A 50 18.57 -4.51 -13.98
C ASP A 50 18.82 -3.59 -15.19
N ALA A 51 19.21 -4.18 -16.33
CA ALA A 51 19.49 -3.45 -17.55
C ALA A 51 18.32 -2.63 -18.09
N ASP A 52 17.09 -3.01 -17.78
CA ASP A 52 15.86 -2.28 -18.11
C ASP A 52 15.51 -1.18 -17.10
N GLY A 53 16.37 -0.95 -16.11
CA GLY A 53 16.20 0.09 -15.10
C GLY A 53 15.32 -0.28 -13.91
N THR A 54 14.84 -1.52 -13.80
CA THR A 54 14.05 -1.98 -12.65
C THR A 54 14.90 -2.41 -11.47
N PHE A 55 14.30 -2.49 -10.28
CA PHE A 55 14.87 -3.07 -9.07
C PHE A 55 14.14 -4.36 -8.68
N PRO A 56 14.49 -5.53 -9.25
CA PRO A 56 13.74 -6.76 -9.08
C PRO A 56 13.77 -7.32 -7.65
N HIS A 57 14.75 -6.92 -6.83
CA HIS A 57 14.92 -7.37 -5.45
C HIS A 57 14.61 -6.30 -4.40
N ALA A 58 14.22 -5.09 -4.81
CA ALA A 58 13.96 -4.01 -3.86
C ALA A 58 12.76 -4.29 -2.95
N LEU A 59 11.74 -4.97 -3.46
CA LEU A 59 10.59 -5.36 -2.65
C LEU A 59 10.99 -6.35 -1.56
N ASP A 60 11.82 -7.37 -1.90
CA ASP A 60 12.36 -8.34 -0.94
C ASP A 60 13.16 -7.62 0.17
N ARG A 61 14.03 -6.67 -0.20
CA ARG A 61 14.81 -5.87 0.76
C ARG A 61 13.93 -5.02 1.68
N MET A 62 12.85 -4.48 1.14
CA MET A 62 11.87 -3.76 1.96
C MET A 62 11.15 -4.71 2.93
N ALA A 63 10.73 -5.89 2.48
CA ALA A 63 10.07 -6.87 3.33
C ALA A 63 10.98 -7.28 4.50
N ASP A 64 12.25 -7.59 4.23
CA ASP A 64 13.26 -7.88 5.26
C ASP A 64 13.37 -6.72 6.26
N ALA A 65 13.57 -5.49 5.77
CA ALA A 65 13.76 -4.31 6.62
C ALA A 65 12.55 -3.99 7.51
N TYR A 66 11.33 -4.16 7.01
CA TYR A 66 10.12 -3.91 7.80
C TYR A 66 9.91 -4.98 8.88
N VAL A 67 10.25 -6.23 8.59
CA VAL A 67 10.20 -7.30 9.59
C VAL A 67 11.30 -7.11 10.64
N ASP A 68 12.50 -6.71 10.24
CA ASP A 68 13.58 -6.40 11.19
C ASP A 68 13.22 -5.22 12.08
N MET A 69 12.58 -4.18 11.54
CA MET A 69 12.11 -3.02 12.31
C MET A 69 11.16 -3.42 13.46
N ILE A 70 10.20 -4.30 13.22
CA ILE A 70 9.30 -4.75 14.31
C ILE A 70 10.05 -5.64 15.32
N ARG A 71 10.99 -6.47 14.87
CA ARG A 71 11.81 -7.34 15.72
C ARG A 71 12.75 -6.54 16.62
N GLU A 72 13.41 -5.51 16.09
CA GLU A 72 14.25 -4.59 16.86
C GLU A 72 13.47 -3.85 17.96
N ALA A 73 12.18 -3.59 17.72
CA ALA A 73 11.29 -3.02 18.73
C ALA A 73 10.69 -4.06 19.70
N GLY A 74 11.09 -5.33 19.58
CA GLY A 74 10.66 -6.39 20.49
C GLY A 74 9.35 -7.08 20.11
N HIS A 75 8.90 -6.95 18.87
CA HIS A 75 7.70 -7.60 18.37
C HIS A 75 8.04 -8.72 17.38
N GLU A 76 7.46 -9.89 17.55
CA GLU A 76 7.64 -11.05 16.67
C GLU A 76 6.71 -11.02 15.45
N LYS A 77 5.53 -10.44 15.62
CA LYS A 77 4.47 -10.38 14.61
C LYS A 77 3.76 -9.04 14.60
N ALA A 78 3.22 -8.68 13.44
CA ALA A 78 2.36 -7.52 13.29
C ALA A 78 1.10 -7.85 12.46
N ILE A 79 0.09 -7.01 12.59
CA ILE A 79 -1.00 -6.90 11.63
C ILE A 79 -0.51 -5.96 10.55
N TRP A 80 -0.31 -6.49 9.35
CA TRP A 80 0.19 -5.73 8.23
C TRP A 80 -0.96 -5.16 7.41
N VAL A 81 -0.95 -3.86 7.22
CA VAL A 81 -1.96 -3.12 6.43
C VAL A 81 -1.26 -2.45 5.27
N GLY A 82 -1.63 -2.78 4.05
CA GLY A 82 -0.98 -2.25 2.85
C GLY A 82 -1.98 -1.73 1.82
N LEU A 83 -1.84 -0.45 1.46
CA LEU A 83 -2.62 0.18 0.41
C LEU A 83 -1.77 0.26 -0.86
N SER A 84 -2.32 -0.19 -2.00
CA SER A 84 -1.69 -0.10 -3.32
C SER A 84 -0.29 -0.73 -3.30
N MET A 85 0.76 0.05 -3.47
CA MET A 85 2.16 -0.40 -3.38
C MET A 85 2.49 -1.01 -2.01
N GLY A 86 1.85 -0.55 -0.93
CA GLY A 86 1.94 -1.19 0.39
C GLY A 86 1.39 -2.60 0.40
N GLY A 87 0.39 -2.89 -0.43
CA GLY A 87 -0.14 -4.24 -0.62
C GLY A 87 0.88 -5.20 -1.23
N TYR A 88 1.68 -4.72 -2.20
CA TYR A 88 2.79 -5.53 -2.74
C TYR A 88 3.80 -5.90 -1.65
N LEU A 89 4.16 -4.92 -0.81
CA LEU A 89 5.10 -5.13 0.29
C LEU A 89 4.57 -6.16 1.29
N ILE A 90 3.33 -6.05 1.74
CA ILE A 90 2.82 -6.99 2.76
C ILE A 90 2.56 -8.39 2.20
N LEU A 91 2.26 -8.54 0.91
CA LEU A 91 2.27 -9.84 0.25
C LEU A 91 3.67 -10.44 0.16
N ASP A 92 4.67 -9.60 -0.03
CA ASP A 92 6.07 -10.05 -0.05
C ASP A 92 6.58 -10.41 1.36
N ILE A 93 6.16 -9.67 2.39
CA ILE A 93 6.35 -10.06 3.79
C ILE A 93 5.71 -11.44 4.05
N GLN A 94 4.49 -11.67 3.60
CA GLN A 94 3.84 -12.98 3.72
C GLN A 94 4.60 -14.09 2.98
N ARG A 95 5.22 -13.78 1.86
CA ARG A 95 6.04 -14.73 1.07
C ARG A 95 7.32 -15.12 1.79
N LEU A 96 8.04 -14.15 2.34
CA LEU A 96 9.37 -14.32 2.91
C LEU A 96 9.35 -14.61 4.41
N HIS A 97 8.40 -14.02 5.15
CA HIS A 97 8.32 -14.04 6.61
C HIS A 97 6.88 -14.34 7.09
N PRO A 98 6.27 -15.46 6.69
CA PRO A 98 4.90 -15.79 7.09
C PRO A 98 4.74 -15.87 8.62
N GLU A 99 5.81 -16.19 9.34
CA GLU A 99 5.84 -16.22 10.79
C GLU A 99 5.69 -14.83 11.45
N ALA A 100 6.01 -13.75 10.72
CA ALA A 100 5.86 -12.37 11.20
C ALA A 100 4.46 -11.79 10.96
N VAL A 101 3.53 -12.57 10.40
CA VAL A 101 2.18 -12.11 10.05
C VAL A 101 1.19 -12.60 11.12
N ALA A 102 0.63 -11.67 11.89
CA ALA A 102 -0.48 -11.90 12.82
C ALA A 102 -1.85 -11.68 12.14
N GLY A 103 -1.91 -10.79 11.16
CA GLY A 103 -3.06 -10.48 10.32
C GLY A 103 -2.64 -9.73 9.08
N LEU A 104 -3.46 -9.76 8.03
CA LEU A 104 -3.17 -9.15 6.75
C LEU A 104 -4.37 -8.35 6.25
N ALA A 105 -4.17 -7.08 5.89
CA ALA A 105 -5.19 -6.26 5.27
C ALA A 105 -4.70 -5.66 3.94
N LEU A 106 -5.29 -6.09 2.85
CA LEU A 106 -5.00 -5.64 1.49
C LEU A 106 -6.01 -4.56 1.09
N CYS A 107 -5.54 -3.31 0.91
CA CYS A 107 -6.36 -2.17 0.54
C CYS A 107 -5.98 -1.70 -0.87
N ASP A 108 -6.96 -1.61 -1.78
CA ASP A 108 -6.81 -1.00 -3.11
C ASP A 108 -5.54 -1.48 -3.86
N THR A 109 -5.33 -2.81 -3.92
CA THR A 109 -4.08 -3.42 -4.40
C THR A 109 -4.34 -4.67 -5.24
N LYS A 110 -3.29 -5.41 -5.61
CA LYS A 110 -3.37 -6.68 -6.33
C LYS A 110 -2.09 -7.49 -6.16
N GLY A 111 -2.15 -8.80 -6.47
CA GLY A 111 -0.98 -9.68 -6.43
C GLY A 111 -0.16 -9.71 -7.74
N ASP A 112 -0.72 -9.22 -8.86
CA ASP A 112 -0.09 -9.35 -10.17
C ASP A 112 1.23 -8.58 -10.29
N ALA A 113 2.19 -9.17 -10.99
CA ALA A 113 3.28 -8.40 -11.60
C ALA A 113 2.73 -7.43 -12.66
N ASP A 114 3.47 -6.37 -12.94
CA ASP A 114 3.08 -5.47 -14.02
C ASP A 114 3.20 -6.14 -15.39
N SER A 115 2.22 -5.88 -16.27
CA SER A 115 2.36 -6.19 -17.69
C SER A 115 3.55 -5.44 -18.29
N ALA A 116 4.08 -5.91 -19.42
CA ALA A 116 5.19 -5.24 -20.11
C ALA A 116 4.89 -3.75 -20.40
N ALA A 117 3.65 -3.41 -20.74
CA ALA A 117 3.22 -2.04 -21.00
C ALA A 117 3.23 -1.20 -19.72
N MET A 118 2.72 -1.73 -18.59
CA MET A 118 2.71 -1.03 -17.32
C MET A 118 4.13 -0.87 -16.76
N ARG A 119 4.96 -1.92 -16.86
CA ARG A 119 6.38 -1.87 -16.49
C ARG A 119 7.11 -0.76 -17.26
N GLY A 120 6.94 -0.70 -18.59
CA GLY A 120 7.50 0.36 -19.41
C GLY A 120 7.02 1.76 -19.03
N ARG A 121 5.71 1.90 -18.70
CA ARG A 121 5.17 3.17 -18.22
C ARG A 121 5.82 3.63 -16.91
N ARG A 122 6.00 2.71 -15.94
CA ARG A 122 6.66 3.05 -14.66
C ARG A 122 8.11 3.48 -14.86
N ILE A 123 8.84 2.82 -15.74
CA ILE A 123 10.22 3.21 -16.07
C ILE A 123 10.24 4.59 -16.72
N ALA A 124 9.32 4.90 -17.64
CA ALA A 124 9.23 6.23 -18.23
C ALA A 124 8.93 7.32 -17.20
N ILE A 125 8.04 7.05 -16.23
CA ILE A 125 7.77 7.96 -15.10
C ILE A 125 9.05 8.18 -14.28
N ALA A 126 9.76 7.10 -13.95
CA ALA A 126 10.99 7.17 -13.18
C ALA A 126 12.06 8.00 -13.90
N ASP A 127 12.28 7.73 -15.19
CA ASP A 127 13.26 8.43 -16.01
C ASP A 127 12.93 9.93 -16.11
N GLU A 128 11.66 10.29 -16.31
CA GLU A 128 11.23 11.68 -16.39
C GLU A 128 11.41 12.41 -15.06
N CYS A 129 11.00 11.80 -13.94
CA CYS A 129 11.19 12.38 -12.61
C CYS A 129 12.67 12.60 -12.27
N GLU A 130 13.55 11.65 -12.62
CA GLU A 130 15.01 11.79 -12.41
C GLU A 130 15.64 12.84 -13.31
N ALA A 131 15.28 12.86 -14.61
CA ALA A 131 15.91 13.73 -15.59
C ALA A 131 15.51 15.19 -15.44
N THR A 132 14.27 15.47 -15.05
CA THR A 132 13.71 16.82 -15.08
C THR A 132 13.39 17.39 -13.70
N GLY A 133 13.30 16.55 -12.68
CA GLY A 133 12.86 16.94 -11.33
C GLY A 133 11.37 17.32 -11.27
N THR A 134 10.56 16.93 -12.28
CA THR A 134 9.11 17.21 -12.29
C THR A 134 8.32 16.15 -11.56
N HIS A 135 7.14 16.55 -11.05
CA HIS A 135 6.13 15.65 -10.47
C HIS A 135 4.97 15.36 -11.45
N ASP A 136 4.99 15.99 -12.64
CA ASP A 136 3.89 15.92 -13.62
C ASP A 136 3.43 14.49 -13.93
N PRO A 137 4.32 13.49 -14.10
CA PRO A 137 3.90 12.13 -14.42
C PRO A 137 2.99 11.47 -13.38
N VAL A 138 3.05 11.91 -12.11
CA VAL A 138 2.27 11.35 -11.00
C VAL A 138 1.15 12.29 -10.52
N MET A 139 0.99 13.47 -11.12
CA MET A 139 -0.08 14.40 -10.75
C MET A 139 -1.49 13.88 -11.01
N GLY A 140 -1.65 12.84 -11.81
CA GLY A 140 -2.95 12.19 -12.02
C GLY A 140 -3.60 11.64 -10.74
N PHE A 141 -2.82 11.42 -9.68
CA PHE A 141 -3.39 11.08 -8.36
C PHE A 141 -4.09 12.25 -7.66
N ALA A 142 -3.73 13.49 -7.98
CA ALA A 142 -4.36 14.70 -7.44
C ALA A 142 -5.48 15.26 -8.34
N VAL A 143 -5.51 14.86 -9.62
CA VAL A 143 -6.47 15.35 -10.60
C VAL A 143 -7.64 14.39 -10.73
N ALA A 144 -8.85 14.90 -10.53
CA ALA A 144 -10.06 14.12 -10.67
C ALA A 144 -10.66 14.19 -12.07
N ASN A 145 -11.40 13.16 -12.43
CA ASN A 145 -12.29 13.12 -13.57
C ASN A 145 -13.76 12.89 -13.12
N GLU A 146 -14.71 12.91 -14.03
CA GLU A 146 -16.15 12.83 -13.73
C GLU A 146 -16.57 11.47 -13.12
N THR A 147 -15.77 10.42 -13.29
CA THR A 147 -16.08 9.07 -12.78
C THR A 147 -15.45 8.77 -11.42
N ASP A 148 -14.56 9.63 -10.94
CA ASP A 148 -13.93 9.48 -9.64
C ASP A 148 -14.94 9.69 -8.48
N SER A 149 -14.54 9.34 -7.26
CA SER A 149 -15.33 9.55 -6.05
C SER A 149 -15.64 11.03 -5.82
N SER A 150 -16.73 11.31 -5.10
CA SER A 150 -17.08 12.69 -4.75
C SER A 150 -16.00 13.37 -3.91
N ILE A 151 -15.29 12.59 -3.08
CA ILE A 151 -14.17 13.08 -2.28
C ILE A 151 -12.99 13.45 -3.18
N LYS A 152 -12.59 12.59 -4.11
CA LYS A 152 -11.50 12.89 -5.04
C LYS A 152 -11.83 14.09 -5.94
N GLN A 153 -13.10 14.31 -6.29
CA GLN A 153 -13.56 15.48 -7.04
C GLN A 153 -13.58 16.78 -6.22
N SER A 154 -13.36 16.71 -4.91
CA SER A 154 -13.35 17.89 -4.04
C SER A 154 -12.09 18.75 -4.22
N ALA A 155 -12.24 20.07 -4.06
CA ALA A 155 -11.11 20.99 -4.08
C ALA A 155 -10.13 20.74 -2.93
N GLU A 156 -10.61 20.21 -1.81
CA GLU A 156 -9.76 19.88 -0.68
C GLU A 156 -8.83 18.71 -0.98
N TYR A 157 -9.36 17.63 -1.56
CA TYR A 157 -8.55 16.48 -2.00
C TYR A 157 -7.50 16.92 -3.03
N ALA A 158 -7.91 17.64 -4.07
CA ALA A 158 -7.00 18.12 -5.11
C ALA A 158 -5.85 18.95 -4.53
N ARG A 159 -6.16 19.89 -3.64
CA ARG A 159 -5.17 20.73 -2.95
C ARG A 159 -4.23 19.89 -2.09
N GLN A 160 -4.78 18.97 -1.30
CA GLN A 160 -3.98 18.15 -0.36
C GLN A 160 -3.06 17.19 -1.09
N PHE A 161 -3.55 16.48 -2.10
CA PHE A 161 -2.72 15.54 -2.88
C PHE A 161 -1.69 16.28 -3.74
N THR A 162 -2.03 17.43 -4.33
CA THR A 162 -1.07 18.28 -5.03
C THR A 162 0.08 18.69 -4.10
N LEU A 163 -0.24 19.12 -2.88
CA LEU A 163 0.78 19.48 -1.89
C LEU A 163 1.66 18.28 -1.55
N TRP A 164 1.07 17.16 -1.15
CA TRP A 164 1.82 15.96 -0.77
C TRP A 164 2.68 15.39 -1.90
N ILE A 165 2.22 15.44 -3.15
CA ILE A 165 3.00 14.97 -4.29
C ILE A 165 4.20 15.89 -4.52
N ASN A 166 4.00 17.20 -4.49
CA ASN A 166 5.07 18.17 -4.72
C ASN A 166 6.14 18.19 -3.59
N GLU A 167 5.80 17.74 -2.40
CA GLU A 167 6.74 17.58 -1.29
C GLU A 167 7.58 16.31 -1.39
N GLN A 168 7.22 15.34 -2.24
CA GLN A 168 8.01 14.12 -2.37
C GLN A 168 9.31 14.36 -3.16
N PRO A 169 10.45 13.79 -2.74
CA PRO A 169 11.64 13.77 -3.58
C PRO A 169 11.37 13.05 -4.91
N THR A 170 11.63 13.70 -6.04
CA THR A 170 11.42 13.09 -7.37
C THR A 170 12.26 11.85 -7.59
N ALA A 171 13.49 11.82 -7.06
CA ALA A 171 14.33 10.62 -7.04
C ALA A 171 13.70 9.48 -6.23
N GLY A 172 12.97 9.80 -5.15
CA GLY A 172 12.21 8.82 -4.37
C GLY A 172 11.01 8.27 -5.12
N ILE A 173 10.29 9.11 -5.88
CA ILE A 173 9.24 8.65 -6.78
C ILE A 173 9.83 7.69 -7.81
N ALA A 174 10.93 8.06 -8.45
CA ALA A 174 11.60 7.24 -9.44
C ALA A 174 12.04 5.89 -8.87
N TRP A 175 12.62 5.88 -7.66
CA TRP A 175 13.02 4.64 -7.01
C TRP A 175 11.83 3.71 -6.79
N ARG A 176 10.72 4.22 -6.25
CA ARG A 176 9.51 3.42 -6.00
C ARG A 176 8.85 2.91 -7.29
N GLU A 177 8.86 3.69 -8.36
CA GLU A 177 8.35 3.24 -9.67
C GLU A 177 9.22 2.11 -10.24
N ARG A 178 10.56 2.19 -10.13
CA ARG A 178 11.48 1.14 -10.55
C ARG A 178 11.33 -0.12 -9.71
N MET A 179 11.12 -0.01 -8.41
CA MET A 179 10.82 -1.13 -7.52
C MET A 179 9.50 -1.79 -7.91
N ALA A 180 8.43 -1.01 -8.08
CA ALA A 180 7.13 -1.54 -8.47
C ALA A 180 7.16 -2.21 -9.85
N ALA A 181 7.92 -1.65 -10.81
CA ALA A 181 8.14 -2.25 -12.13
C ALA A 181 8.90 -3.59 -12.06
N GLY A 182 9.79 -3.75 -11.08
CA GLY A 182 10.60 -4.96 -10.90
C GLY A 182 9.93 -6.05 -10.05
N ARG A 183 8.79 -5.76 -9.39
CA ARG A 183 8.17 -6.71 -8.47
C ARG A 183 7.74 -8.01 -9.14
N PRO A 184 7.84 -9.15 -8.43
CA PRO A 184 7.34 -10.44 -8.92
C PRO A 184 5.80 -10.50 -8.93
N ASP A 185 5.25 -11.52 -9.57
CA ASP A 185 3.87 -11.95 -9.35
C ASP A 185 3.76 -12.62 -7.98
N LEU A 186 2.78 -12.22 -7.18
CA LEU A 186 2.55 -12.68 -5.82
C LEU A 186 1.19 -13.39 -5.65
N ASN A 187 0.50 -13.71 -6.75
CA ASN A 187 -0.80 -14.37 -6.68
C ASN A 187 -0.72 -15.76 -6.04
N ASP A 188 0.38 -16.47 -6.21
CA ASP A 188 0.60 -17.78 -5.58
C ASP A 188 0.79 -17.70 -4.06
N VAL A 189 1.04 -16.52 -3.52
CA VAL A 189 1.15 -16.26 -2.08
C VAL A 189 -0.23 -16.22 -1.41
N LEU A 190 -1.26 -15.76 -2.13
CA LEU A 190 -2.60 -15.57 -1.59
C LEU A 190 -3.17 -16.83 -0.92
N ALA A 191 -3.07 -17.98 -1.59
CA ALA A 191 -3.55 -19.25 -1.04
C ALA A 191 -2.76 -19.76 0.19
N LYS A 192 -1.56 -19.21 0.43
CA LYS A 192 -0.68 -19.57 1.54
C LYS A 192 -0.90 -18.70 2.78
N VAL A 193 -1.70 -17.65 2.69
CA VAL A 193 -2.05 -16.80 3.83
C VAL A 193 -2.90 -17.62 4.79
N SER A 194 -2.42 -17.77 6.03
CA SER A 194 -3.13 -18.50 7.10
C SER A 194 -3.63 -17.58 8.22
N ALA A 195 -3.09 -16.36 8.31
CA ALA A 195 -3.52 -15.37 9.28
C ALA A 195 -4.89 -14.77 8.92
N PRO A 196 -5.71 -14.37 9.90
CA PRO A 196 -6.94 -13.63 9.64
C PRO A 196 -6.70 -12.44 8.71
N SER A 197 -7.57 -12.25 7.73
CA SER A 197 -7.32 -11.25 6.68
C SER A 197 -8.55 -10.41 6.36
N ALA A 198 -8.29 -9.21 5.82
CA ALA A 198 -9.28 -8.32 5.24
C ALA A 198 -8.83 -7.90 3.83
N VAL A 199 -9.77 -7.77 2.92
CA VAL A 199 -9.57 -7.19 1.58
C VAL A 199 -10.55 -6.05 1.43
N ILE A 200 -10.04 -4.85 1.13
CA ILE A 200 -10.81 -3.61 1.14
C ILE A 200 -10.56 -2.87 -0.16
N CYS A 201 -11.60 -2.39 -0.80
CA CYS A 201 -11.46 -1.55 -2.00
C CYS A 201 -12.59 -0.53 -2.15
N GLY A 202 -12.29 0.55 -2.87
CA GLY A 202 -13.30 1.49 -3.33
C GLY A 202 -14.02 1.00 -4.59
N ASP A 203 -15.31 1.27 -4.71
CA ASP A 203 -16.10 0.93 -5.90
C ASP A 203 -15.79 1.80 -7.12
N LYS A 204 -15.05 2.90 -6.93
CA LYS A 204 -14.58 3.81 -7.98
C LYS A 204 -13.05 3.81 -8.15
N ASP A 205 -12.35 2.81 -7.59
CA ASP A 205 -10.91 2.68 -7.80
C ASP A 205 -10.62 2.22 -9.23
N PRO A 206 -9.96 3.03 -10.08
CA PRO A 206 -9.67 2.62 -11.47
C PRO A 206 -8.55 1.58 -11.58
N SER A 207 -7.79 1.35 -10.51
CA SER A 207 -6.63 0.44 -10.50
C SER A 207 -6.95 -0.93 -9.90
N SER A 208 -7.78 -0.96 -8.89
CA SER A 208 -8.09 -2.14 -8.08
C SER A 208 -9.57 -2.16 -7.69
N PRO A 209 -10.50 -2.09 -8.69
CA PRO A 209 -11.94 -2.12 -8.44
C PRO A 209 -12.39 -3.45 -7.84
N PRO A 210 -13.64 -3.59 -7.39
CA PRO A 210 -14.16 -4.83 -6.82
C PRO A 210 -13.97 -6.06 -7.71
N GLU A 211 -13.99 -5.90 -9.03
CA GLU A 211 -13.77 -6.97 -10.02
C GLU A 211 -12.32 -7.50 -10.00
N VAL A 212 -11.36 -6.71 -9.51
CA VAL A 212 -9.96 -7.11 -9.30
C VAL A 212 -9.76 -7.63 -7.87
N MET A 213 -10.33 -6.95 -6.87
CA MET A 213 -10.11 -7.27 -5.47
C MET A 213 -10.93 -8.47 -4.98
N GLY A 214 -12.11 -8.74 -5.56
CA GLY A 214 -12.90 -9.93 -5.27
C GLY A 214 -12.12 -11.22 -5.53
N PRO A 215 -11.55 -11.43 -6.74
CA PRO A 215 -10.68 -12.56 -7.02
C PRO A 215 -9.46 -12.68 -6.08
N VAL A 216 -8.89 -11.57 -5.61
CA VAL A 216 -7.82 -11.60 -4.60
C VAL A 216 -8.34 -12.20 -3.28
N ALA A 217 -9.51 -11.76 -2.81
CA ALA A 217 -10.13 -12.31 -1.61
C ALA A 217 -10.46 -13.80 -1.78
N ASP A 218 -11.03 -14.20 -2.91
CA ASP A 218 -11.39 -15.59 -3.22
C ASP A 218 -10.17 -16.52 -3.30
N ALA A 219 -9.02 -15.99 -3.74
CA ALA A 219 -7.77 -16.76 -3.82
C ALA A 219 -7.12 -17.03 -2.45
N MET A 220 -7.49 -16.30 -1.40
CA MET A 220 -6.96 -16.47 -0.04
C MET A 220 -7.60 -17.65 0.71
N THR A 221 -7.52 -18.83 0.14
CA THR A 221 -8.22 -20.05 0.61
C THR A 221 -7.69 -20.63 1.92
N GLY A 222 -6.52 -20.20 2.38
CA GLY A 222 -5.89 -20.67 3.63
C GLY A 222 -6.43 -20.00 4.89
N THR A 223 -7.30 -19.00 4.77
CA THR A 223 -7.81 -18.20 5.89
C THR A 223 -9.25 -17.74 5.68
N THR A 224 -9.83 -17.12 6.71
CA THR A 224 -11.09 -16.39 6.60
C THR A 224 -10.80 -14.94 6.21
N VAL A 225 -11.42 -14.45 5.14
CA VAL A 225 -11.26 -13.11 4.61
C VAL A 225 -12.55 -12.33 4.75
N ASP A 226 -12.48 -11.13 5.32
CA ASP A 226 -13.56 -10.14 5.23
C ASP A 226 -13.32 -9.28 3.99
N PHE A 227 -14.20 -9.40 2.99
CA PHE A 227 -14.16 -8.56 1.79
C PHE A 227 -15.10 -7.37 1.95
N THR A 228 -14.58 -6.15 1.86
CA THR A 228 -15.32 -4.90 2.03
C THR A 228 -15.17 -4.02 0.79
N VAL A 229 -16.29 -3.68 0.17
CA VAL A 229 -16.36 -2.68 -0.90
C VAL A 229 -16.93 -1.39 -0.31
N ILE A 230 -16.18 -0.29 -0.43
CA ILE A 230 -16.59 1.02 0.07
C ILE A 230 -17.20 1.81 -1.09
N SER A 231 -18.44 2.26 -0.90
CA SER A 231 -19.17 3.01 -1.94
C SER A 231 -18.67 4.45 -2.05
N ASP A 232 -18.68 4.99 -3.28
CA ASP A 232 -18.19 6.33 -3.63
C ASP A 232 -16.75 6.56 -3.19
N CYS A 233 -15.91 5.56 -3.32
CA CYS A 233 -14.53 5.54 -2.86
C CYS A 233 -13.57 5.21 -4.01
N GLY A 234 -12.52 6.01 -4.16
CA GLY A 234 -11.46 5.79 -5.15
C GLY A 234 -10.29 4.98 -4.58
N HIS A 235 -9.11 5.25 -5.14
CA HIS A 235 -7.88 4.47 -4.88
C HIS A 235 -7.26 4.68 -3.49
N PHE A 236 -7.54 5.76 -2.82
CA PHE A 236 -6.97 6.05 -1.50
C PHE A 236 -8.03 5.89 -0.41
N SER A 237 -8.58 4.68 -0.29
CA SER A 237 -9.70 4.37 0.62
C SER A 237 -9.42 4.79 2.06
N ALA A 238 -8.19 4.62 2.55
CA ALA A 238 -7.79 5.01 3.91
C ALA A 238 -7.87 6.54 4.15
N TYR A 239 -7.76 7.34 3.10
CA TYR A 239 -7.93 8.78 3.15
C TYR A 239 -9.37 9.20 2.84
N GLU A 240 -9.95 8.64 1.77
CA GLU A 240 -11.27 9.02 1.30
C GLU A 240 -12.39 8.61 2.28
N HIS A 241 -12.25 7.43 2.89
CA HIS A 241 -13.24 6.86 3.81
C HIS A 241 -12.57 6.22 5.03
N SER A 242 -11.79 7.01 5.76
CA SER A 242 -10.99 6.57 6.91
C SER A 242 -11.77 5.81 7.98
N GLU A 243 -13.01 6.23 8.27
CA GLU A 243 -13.88 5.56 9.25
C GLU A 243 -14.33 4.16 8.75
N ALA A 244 -14.67 4.01 7.47
CA ALA A 244 -15.09 2.72 6.92
C ALA A 244 -13.93 1.72 6.88
N VAL A 245 -12.73 2.17 6.50
CA VAL A 245 -11.51 1.35 6.55
C VAL A 245 -11.14 1.01 7.99
N ALA A 246 -11.27 1.94 8.93
CA ALA A 246 -11.02 1.68 10.35
C ALA A 246 -11.99 0.63 10.91
N GLU A 247 -13.25 0.65 10.53
CA GLU A 247 -14.24 -0.36 10.93
C GLU A 247 -13.90 -1.75 10.38
N ALA A 248 -13.51 -1.85 9.09
CA ALA A 248 -13.07 -3.12 8.49
C ALA A 248 -11.84 -3.68 9.23
N LEU A 249 -10.88 -2.81 9.57
CA LEU A 249 -9.69 -3.19 10.33
C LEU A 249 -10.03 -3.56 11.79
N ARG A 250 -10.98 -2.89 12.42
CA ARG A 250 -11.46 -3.27 13.76
C ARG A 250 -12.01 -4.70 13.76
N GLN A 251 -12.78 -5.09 12.73
CA GLN A 251 -13.28 -6.46 12.59
C GLN A 251 -12.14 -7.47 12.46
N LEU A 252 -11.11 -7.16 11.67
CA LEU A 252 -9.91 -7.98 11.57
C LEU A 252 -9.20 -8.12 12.92
N VAL A 253 -8.93 -7.01 13.61
CA VAL A 253 -8.24 -6.98 14.91
C VAL A 253 -9.00 -7.81 15.96
N ARG A 254 -10.33 -7.75 15.96
CA ARG A 254 -11.17 -8.56 16.88
C ARG A 254 -11.00 -10.06 16.69
N ARG A 255 -10.60 -10.53 15.52
CA ARG A 255 -10.34 -11.96 15.25
C ARG A 255 -8.95 -12.41 15.73
N ILE A 256 -8.07 -11.46 16.06
CA ILE A 256 -6.69 -11.71 16.46
C ILE A 256 -6.51 -11.58 17.98
N GLN A 257 -7.31 -10.74 18.63
CA GLN A 257 -7.36 -10.60 20.09
C GLN A 257 -8.09 -11.77 20.76
#